data_a0b64bdacf0e99ee3257bc4aadb45058
#
_entry.id   a0b64bdacf0e99ee3257bc4aadb45058
#
_cell.length_a   1.000
_cell.length_b   1.000
_cell.length_c   1.000
_cell.angle_alpha   90.00
_cell.angle_beta   90.00
_cell.angle_gamma   90.00
#
_symmetry.space_group_name_H-M   'P 1'
#
loop_
_entity.id
_entity.type
_entity.pdbx_description
1 polymer ?
#
loop_
_entity_poly.entity_id
_entity_poly.type
_entity_poly.pdbx_seq_one_letter_code
_entity_poly.pdbx_strand_id
1 'polypeptide(L)'
;MEKVDILRRADIFYDLSGAQLEMLASICEERIVKLGDIIFEENSQGDEMFVIARGAVEILVDPSIVGGPGAKKRGSLPVTIATLRSGQTFGEIVLVDQGLRTASARCAETETQLLAIPRNKFMKLCDTYPEMGYRVMRNIAAELAFKIRGSDLAIREQLLWRPRPAA
;
A
#
# COMPACT_ATOMS: atom_id res chain seq x y z
N MET A 1 3.21 19.74 9.59
CA MET A 1 3.66 18.61 10.44
C MET A 1 4.97 18.12 9.84
N GLU A 2 5.99 17.95 10.65
CA GLU A 2 7.30 17.54 10.11
C GLU A 2 7.23 16.11 9.52
N LYS A 3 8.00 15.87 8.45
CA LYS A 3 8.05 14.55 7.79
C LYS A 3 8.37 13.42 8.77
N VAL A 4 9.26 13.67 9.73
CA VAL A 4 9.67 12.73 10.77
C VAL A 4 8.48 12.29 11.64
N ASP A 5 7.58 13.22 12.00
CA ASP A 5 6.41 12.90 12.82
C ASP A 5 5.39 12.05 12.05
N ILE A 6 5.29 12.27 10.74
CA ILE A 6 4.43 11.47 9.86
C ILE A 6 4.99 10.05 9.76
N LEU A 7 6.28 9.92 9.44
CA LEU A 7 6.95 8.63 9.29
C LEU A 7 6.91 7.79 10.58
N ARG A 8 7.05 8.45 11.74
CA ARG A 8 6.99 7.77 13.05
C ARG A 8 5.66 7.08 13.34
N ARG A 9 4.57 7.52 12.71
CA ARG A 9 3.23 6.93 12.88
C ARG A 9 2.98 5.72 11.98
N ALA A 10 3.82 5.50 10.98
CA ALA A 10 3.65 4.42 10.04
C ALA A 10 4.28 3.13 10.59
N ASP A 11 3.46 2.07 10.70
CA ASP A 11 3.84 0.79 11.32
C ASP A 11 5.07 0.15 10.68
N ILE A 12 5.27 0.32 9.37
CA ILE A 12 6.44 -0.21 8.66
C ILE A 12 7.76 0.43 9.11
N PHE A 13 7.72 1.62 9.75
CA PHE A 13 8.88 2.31 10.30
C PHE A 13 8.98 2.19 11.82
N TYR A 14 8.19 1.28 12.40
CA TYR A 14 8.27 0.98 13.81
C TYR A 14 9.71 0.58 14.21
N ASP A 15 10.13 1.03 15.39
CA ASP A 15 11.45 0.77 15.98
C ASP A 15 12.64 1.43 15.23
N LEU A 16 12.39 2.44 14.37
CA LEU A 16 13.44 3.30 13.84
C LEU A 16 13.78 4.42 14.83
N SER A 17 15.08 4.69 14.98
CA SER A 17 15.56 5.83 15.78
C SER A 17 15.22 7.17 15.12
N GLY A 18 15.27 8.28 15.89
CA GLY A 18 15.05 9.62 15.34
C GLY A 18 16.00 9.93 14.18
N ALA A 19 17.28 9.60 14.30
CA ALA A 19 18.25 9.81 13.23
C ALA A 19 17.92 8.99 11.97
N GLN A 20 17.44 7.74 12.11
CA GLN A 20 17.01 6.92 10.97
C GLN A 20 15.75 7.49 10.30
N LEU A 21 14.80 8.02 11.09
CA LEU A 21 13.63 8.69 10.56
C LEU A 21 13.98 10.01 9.83
N GLU A 22 14.98 10.77 10.31
CA GLU A 22 15.48 11.96 9.63
C GLU A 22 16.12 11.61 8.27
N MET A 23 16.93 10.54 8.22
CA MET A 23 17.51 10.06 6.97
C MET A 23 16.41 9.63 5.99
N LEU A 24 15.39 8.93 6.46
CA LEU A 24 14.25 8.53 5.63
C LEU A 24 13.46 9.76 5.15
N ALA A 25 13.22 10.75 6.04
CA ALA A 25 12.54 11.98 5.70
C ALA A 25 13.25 12.79 4.61
N SER A 26 14.60 12.71 4.55
CA SER A 26 15.41 13.41 3.55
C SER A 26 15.19 12.93 2.12
N ILE A 27 14.76 11.68 1.94
CA ILE A 27 14.47 11.10 0.61
C ILE A 27 12.99 11.18 0.22
N CYS A 28 12.10 11.57 1.16
CA CYS A 28 10.67 11.68 0.93
C CYS A 28 10.31 12.93 0.13
N GLU A 29 9.41 12.77 -0.83
CA GLU A 29 8.82 13.83 -1.64
C GLU A 29 7.38 14.09 -1.20
N GLU A 30 7.03 15.35 -0.98
CA GLU A 30 5.65 15.72 -0.63
C GLU A 30 4.79 15.81 -1.87
N ARG A 31 3.59 15.24 -1.82
CA ARG A 31 2.59 15.33 -2.87
C ARG A 31 1.24 15.69 -2.30
N ILE A 32 0.51 16.52 -3.03
CA ILE A 32 -0.87 16.87 -2.74
C ILE A 32 -1.72 16.35 -3.90
N VAL A 33 -2.73 15.58 -3.56
CA VAL A 33 -3.71 15.02 -4.52
C VAL A 33 -5.13 15.43 -4.11
N LYS A 34 -6.02 15.58 -5.08
CA LYS A 34 -7.39 16.03 -4.89
C LYS A 34 -8.36 14.87 -5.01
N LEU A 35 -9.56 15.06 -4.49
CA LEU A 35 -10.64 14.08 -4.56
C LEU A 35 -10.80 13.50 -5.98
N GLY A 36 -10.72 12.19 -6.08
CA GLY A 36 -10.86 11.44 -7.32
C GLY A 36 -9.57 11.26 -8.12
N ASP A 37 -8.49 11.98 -7.80
CA ASP A 37 -7.19 11.80 -8.47
C ASP A 37 -6.70 10.35 -8.29
N ILE A 38 -6.28 9.73 -9.38
CA ILE A 38 -5.64 8.41 -9.38
C ILE A 38 -4.16 8.59 -9.06
N ILE A 39 -3.70 7.97 -7.98
CA ILE A 39 -2.31 8.02 -7.53
C ILE A 39 -1.49 7.00 -8.34
N PHE A 40 -2.03 5.80 -8.52
CA PHE A 40 -1.53 4.79 -9.46
C PHE A 40 -2.65 3.79 -9.82
N GLU A 41 -2.49 3.11 -10.94
CA GLU A 41 -3.44 2.14 -11.46
C GLU A 41 -2.96 0.70 -11.22
N GLU A 42 -3.92 -0.22 -11.03
CA GLU A 42 -3.68 -1.67 -11.00
C GLU A 42 -2.99 -2.12 -12.30
N ASN A 43 -2.07 -3.06 -12.20
CA ASN A 43 -1.23 -3.55 -13.31
C ASN A 43 -0.28 -2.52 -13.93
N SER A 44 -0.15 -1.32 -13.36
CA SER A 44 0.91 -0.39 -13.75
C SER A 44 2.24 -0.75 -13.08
N GLN A 45 3.33 -0.31 -13.67
CA GLN A 45 4.63 -0.33 -13.00
C GLN A 45 4.68 0.76 -11.93
N GLY A 46 5.39 0.50 -10.84
CA GLY A 46 5.59 1.48 -9.78
C GLY A 46 6.98 1.37 -9.17
N ASP A 47 7.51 2.49 -8.75
CA ASP A 47 8.83 2.62 -8.13
C ASP A 47 8.79 3.46 -6.85
N GLU A 48 7.59 3.67 -6.30
CA GLU A 48 7.37 4.45 -5.08
C GLU A 48 6.35 3.79 -4.17
N MET A 49 6.56 3.93 -2.87
CA MET A 49 5.53 3.73 -1.87
C MET A 49 5.09 5.07 -1.26
N PHE A 50 4.01 5.07 -0.54
CA PHE A 50 3.41 6.28 0.01
C PHE A 50 3.05 6.12 1.49
N VAL A 51 3.21 7.22 2.24
CA VAL A 51 2.66 7.40 3.58
C VAL A 51 1.61 8.51 3.52
N ILE A 52 0.44 8.30 4.09
CA ILE A 52 -0.62 9.30 4.17
C ILE A 52 -0.30 10.24 5.32
N ALA A 53 0.08 11.47 5.01
CA ALA A 53 0.33 12.51 6.01
C ALA A 53 -1.00 13.06 6.56
N ARG A 54 -1.97 13.31 5.66
CA ARG A 54 -3.30 13.81 5.97
C ARG A 54 -4.28 13.38 4.88
N GLY A 55 -5.54 13.15 5.24
CA GLY A 55 -6.59 12.77 4.31
C GLY A 55 -6.81 11.26 4.23
N ALA A 56 -7.35 10.79 3.10
CA ALA A 56 -7.67 9.39 2.89
C ALA A 56 -7.45 8.95 1.44
N VAL A 57 -7.14 7.66 1.27
CA VAL A 57 -6.92 7.00 -0.02
C VAL A 57 -7.75 5.73 -0.07
N GLU A 58 -8.49 5.54 -1.15
CA GLU A 58 -9.19 4.29 -1.47
C GLU A 58 -8.29 3.37 -2.28
N ILE A 59 -8.29 2.10 -1.89
CA ILE A 59 -7.66 1.02 -2.63
C ILE A 59 -8.75 0.27 -3.39
N LEU A 60 -8.59 0.19 -4.72
CA LEU A 60 -9.59 -0.37 -5.62
C LEU A 60 -9.01 -1.52 -6.43
N VAL A 61 -9.84 -2.54 -6.66
CA VAL A 61 -9.52 -3.65 -7.57
C VAL A 61 -10.57 -3.76 -8.65
N ASP A 62 -10.16 -4.16 -9.84
CA ASP A 62 -11.07 -4.49 -10.93
C ASP A 62 -11.53 -5.95 -10.78
N PRO A 63 -12.82 -6.20 -10.45
CA PRO A 63 -13.32 -7.57 -10.29
C PRO A 63 -13.29 -8.38 -11.59
N SER A 64 -13.12 -7.75 -12.75
CA SER A 64 -13.00 -8.47 -14.03
C SER A 64 -11.67 -9.22 -14.18
N ILE A 65 -10.66 -8.86 -13.39
CA ILE A 65 -9.32 -9.48 -13.43
C ILE A 65 -9.30 -10.82 -12.66
N VAL A 66 -10.22 -11.05 -11.73
CA VAL A 66 -10.29 -12.25 -10.87
C VAL A 66 -10.71 -13.51 -11.62
N GLY A 67 -11.09 -13.43 -12.88
CA GLY A 67 -11.73 -14.51 -13.64
C GLY A 67 -10.88 -15.22 -14.69
N GLY A 68 -9.55 -15.21 -14.66
CA GLY A 68 -8.71 -15.95 -15.65
C GLY A 68 -8.86 -15.48 -17.11
N PRO A 69 -8.09 -16.06 -18.06
CA PRO A 69 -8.19 -15.67 -19.47
C PRO A 69 -9.56 -16.01 -20.04
N GLY A 70 -10.39 -14.99 -20.25
CA GLY A 70 -11.75 -15.12 -20.81
C GLY A 70 -12.87 -14.52 -19.96
N ALA A 71 -12.65 -14.19 -18.71
CA ALA A 71 -13.67 -13.65 -17.80
C ALA A 71 -13.80 -12.12 -17.84
N LYS A 72 -13.73 -11.53 -19.02
CA LYS A 72 -14.10 -10.11 -19.20
C LYS A 72 -15.62 -9.97 -19.06
N LYS A 73 -16.11 -9.79 -17.83
CA LYS A 73 -17.44 -9.21 -17.63
C LYS A 73 -17.33 -7.71 -18.01
N ARG A 74 -17.74 -7.40 -19.22
CA ARG A 74 -17.89 -6.01 -19.68
C ARG A 74 -18.73 -5.25 -18.65
N GLY A 75 -18.17 -4.22 -18.04
CA GLY A 75 -18.91 -3.21 -17.27
C GLY A 75 -18.88 -3.34 -15.76
N SER A 76 -18.01 -4.13 -15.14
CA SER A 76 -17.82 -4.06 -13.68
C SER A 76 -17.00 -2.81 -13.33
N LEU A 77 -17.57 -1.96 -12.47
CA LEU A 77 -16.85 -0.81 -11.91
C LEU A 77 -15.80 -1.33 -10.89
N PRO A 78 -14.65 -0.63 -10.77
CA PRO A 78 -13.70 -0.93 -9.71
C PRO A 78 -14.36 -0.93 -8.33
N VAL A 79 -13.99 -1.88 -7.50
CA VAL A 79 -14.54 -2.05 -6.14
C VAL A 79 -13.52 -1.56 -5.13
N THR A 80 -13.94 -0.69 -4.22
CA THR A 80 -13.13 -0.27 -3.08
C THR A 80 -13.01 -1.42 -2.09
N ILE A 81 -11.78 -1.91 -1.86
CA ILE A 81 -11.49 -2.99 -0.91
C ILE A 81 -10.96 -2.48 0.43
N ALA A 82 -10.45 -1.26 0.46
CA ALA A 82 -9.97 -0.61 1.69
C ALA A 82 -10.00 0.91 1.54
N THR A 83 -10.15 1.61 2.67
CA THR A 83 -9.92 3.06 2.78
C THR A 83 -8.85 3.29 3.83
N LEU A 84 -7.73 3.85 3.39
CA LEU A 84 -6.57 4.13 4.22
C LEU A 84 -6.57 5.59 4.66
N ARG A 85 -6.03 5.86 5.85
CA ARG A 85 -6.05 7.19 6.49
C ARG A 85 -4.65 7.62 6.95
N SER A 86 -4.56 8.82 7.51
CA SER A 86 -3.31 9.38 8.03
C SER A 86 -2.54 8.39 8.91
N GLY A 87 -1.24 8.28 8.67
CA GLY A 87 -0.31 7.34 9.31
C GLY A 87 -0.21 5.97 8.64
N GLN A 88 -1.14 5.61 7.75
CA GLN A 88 -1.07 4.34 7.01
C GLN A 88 -0.23 4.45 5.74
N THR A 89 0.28 3.31 5.28
CA THR A 89 1.12 3.17 4.09
C THR A 89 0.42 2.36 3.01
N PHE A 90 0.81 2.59 1.76
CA PHE A 90 0.34 1.81 0.62
C PHE A 90 1.38 1.80 -0.51
N GLY A 91 1.28 0.80 -1.38
CA GLY A 91 2.23 0.59 -2.46
C GLY A 91 3.58 0.04 -1.98
N GLU A 92 3.66 -0.48 -0.75
CA GLU A 92 4.87 -1.01 -0.10
C GLU A 92 5.44 -2.25 -0.81
N ILE A 93 4.61 -3.02 -1.52
CA ILE A 93 5.01 -4.24 -2.23
C ILE A 93 6.14 -3.94 -3.21
N VAL A 94 6.14 -2.77 -3.84
CA VAL A 94 7.19 -2.34 -4.78
C VAL A 94 8.59 -2.28 -4.15
N LEU A 95 8.67 -2.15 -2.82
CA LEU A 95 9.97 -2.19 -2.12
C LEU A 95 10.52 -3.61 -2.02
N VAL A 96 9.64 -4.62 -2.00
CA VAL A 96 10.00 -6.03 -1.82
C VAL A 96 10.24 -6.70 -3.18
N ASP A 97 9.34 -6.47 -4.14
CA ASP A 97 9.47 -7.00 -5.49
C ASP A 97 9.32 -5.88 -6.55
N GLN A 98 9.62 -6.19 -7.79
CA GLN A 98 9.48 -5.27 -8.92
C GLN A 98 8.24 -5.62 -9.78
N GLY A 99 7.25 -6.24 -9.15
CA GLY A 99 6.00 -6.61 -9.80
C GLY A 99 5.12 -5.41 -10.14
N LEU A 100 4.03 -5.68 -10.82
CA LEU A 100 3.02 -4.69 -11.13
C LEU A 100 2.19 -4.34 -9.89
N ARG A 101 1.59 -3.16 -9.88
CA ARG A 101 0.64 -2.75 -8.84
C ARG A 101 -0.50 -3.75 -8.74
N THR A 102 -0.78 -4.23 -7.54
CA THR A 102 -1.82 -5.24 -7.28
C THR A 102 -3.22 -4.64 -7.13
N ALA A 103 -3.33 -3.32 -7.07
CA ALA A 103 -4.57 -2.56 -6.94
C ALA A 103 -4.35 -1.14 -7.45
N SER A 104 -5.43 -0.40 -7.68
CA SER A 104 -5.40 1.05 -7.92
C SER A 104 -5.51 1.80 -6.60
N ALA A 105 -4.94 3.00 -6.52
CA ALA A 105 -5.08 3.93 -5.41
C ALA A 105 -5.67 5.27 -5.87
N ARG A 106 -6.72 5.74 -5.19
CA ARG A 106 -7.44 6.97 -5.52
C ARG A 106 -7.61 7.85 -4.29
N CYS A 107 -7.46 9.16 -4.45
CA CYS A 107 -7.74 10.13 -3.40
C CYS A 107 -9.23 10.12 -3.03
N ALA A 108 -9.53 9.95 -1.74
CA ALA A 108 -10.89 9.80 -1.19
C ALA A 108 -11.41 11.03 -0.45
N GLU A 109 -10.59 12.07 -0.27
CA GLU A 109 -10.97 13.33 0.39
C GLU A 109 -10.66 14.53 -0.53
N THR A 110 -11.23 15.68 -0.20
CA THR A 110 -11.07 16.93 -0.98
C THR A 110 -9.60 17.23 -1.28
N GLU A 111 -8.73 16.97 -0.30
CA GLU A 111 -7.28 17.09 -0.41
C GLU A 111 -6.62 16.01 0.47
N THR A 112 -5.66 15.29 -0.09
CA THR A 112 -4.84 14.33 0.63
C THR A 112 -3.37 14.66 0.44
N GLN A 113 -2.63 14.70 1.55
CA GLN A 113 -1.19 14.96 1.58
C GLN A 113 -0.45 13.64 1.76
N LEU A 114 0.49 13.35 0.87
CA LEU A 114 1.27 12.12 0.82
C LEU A 114 2.75 12.43 0.96
N LEU A 115 3.48 11.51 1.59
CA LEU A 115 4.93 11.39 1.44
C LEU A 115 5.21 10.24 0.49
N ALA A 116 5.72 10.54 -0.69
CA ALA A 116 6.21 9.56 -1.65
C ALA A 116 7.65 9.17 -1.31
N ILE A 117 7.94 7.88 -1.28
CA ILE A 117 9.27 7.33 -0.98
C ILE A 117 9.74 6.58 -2.22
N PRO A 118 10.67 7.15 -3.01
CA PRO A 118 11.21 6.50 -4.19
C PRO A 118 12.01 5.25 -3.81
N ARG A 119 11.70 4.11 -4.46
CA ARG A 119 12.31 2.81 -4.20
C ARG A 119 13.83 2.85 -4.32
N ASN A 120 14.36 3.46 -5.38
CA ASN A 120 15.81 3.51 -5.62
C ASN A 120 16.56 4.25 -4.50
N LYS A 121 16.00 5.37 -4.02
CA LYS A 121 16.57 6.13 -2.89
C LYS A 121 16.47 5.33 -1.58
N PHE A 122 15.33 4.68 -1.36
CA PHE A 122 15.11 3.86 -0.17
C PHE A 122 16.04 2.64 -0.13
N MET A 123 16.18 1.89 -1.23
CA MET A 123 17.07 0.74 -1.30
C MET A 123 18.53 1.14 -1.07
N LYS A 124 18.98 2.24 -1.68
CA LYS A 124 20.32 2.77 -1.43
C LYS A 124 20.55 3.13 0.05
N LEU A 125 19.52 3.66 0.71
CA LEU A 125 19.58 3.96 2.14
C LEU A 125 19.70 2.67 2.97
N CYS A 126 18.94 1.62 2.63
CA CYS A 126 19.01 0.31 3.27
C CYS A 126 20.37 -0.38 3.05
N ASP A 127 20.94 -0.28 1.87
CA ASP A 127 22.27 -0.82 1.57
C ASP A 127 23.37 -0.10 2.38
N THR A 128 23.22 1.21 2.59
CA THR A 128 24.15 2.01 3.38
C THR A 128 23.99 1.77 4.88
N TYR A 129 22.76 1.52 5.33
CA TYR A 129 22.40 1.27 6.74
C TYR A 129 21.63 -0.05 6.87
N PRO A 130 22.31 -1.21 6.81
CA PRO A 130 21.65 -2.51 6.74
C PRO A 130 20.75 -2.83 7.94
N GLU A 131 21.07 -2.33 9.13
CA GLU A 131 20.24 -2.52 10.34
C GLU A 131 18.88 -1.84 10.18
N MET A 132 18.85 -0.62 9.62
CA MET A 132 17.62 0.10 9.29
C MET A 132 16.83 -0.68 8.23
N GLY A 133 17.51 -1.10 7.15
CA GLY A 133 16.91 -1.90 6.08
C GLY A 133 16.27 -3.19 6.62
N TYR A 134 16.98 -3.93 7.47
CA TYR A 134 16.46 -5.13 8.12
C TYR A 134 15.18 -4.86 8.93
N ARG A 135 15.15 -3.79 9.74
CA ARG A 135 13.98 -3.43 10.55
C ARG A 135 12.77 -3.15 9.68
N VAL A 136 12.93 -2.32 8.65
CA VAL A 136 11.84 -1.97 7.73
C VAL A 136 11.35 -3.20 6.97
N MET A 137 12.25 -4.01 6.41
CA MET A 137 11.84 -5.22 5.68
C MET A 137 11.14 -6.24 6.58
N ARG A 138 11.57 -6.39 7.83
CA ARG A 138 10.89 -7.22 8.84
C ARG A 138 9.47 -6.71 9.11
N ASN A 139 9.29 -5.40 9.25
CA ASN A 139 7.99 -4.79 9.51
C ASN A 139 7.05 -4.94 8.30
N ILE A 140 7.55 -4.73 7.08
CA ILE A 140 6.80 -4.99 5.84
C ILE A 140 6.38 -6.46 5.76
N ALA A 141 7.30 -7.39 6.03
CA ALA A 141 6.99 -8.82 6.01
C ALA A 141 5.90 -9.19 7.04
N ALA A 142 5.94 -8.59 8.23
CA ALA A 142 4.91 -8.79 9.26
C ALA A 142 3.55 -8.25 8.82
N GLU A 143 3.50 -7.07 8.20
CA GLU A 143 2.27 -6.49 7.66
C GLU A 143 1.69 -7.35 6.53
N LEU A 144 2.51 -7.80 5.58
CA LEU A 144 2.09 -8.68 4.49
C LEU A 144 1.59 -10.03 5.02
N ALA A 145 2.26 -10.61 6.02
CA ALA A 145 1.82 -11.85 6.67
C ALA A 145 0.45 -11.66 7.36
N PHE A 146 0.20 -10.50 7.96
CA PHE A 146 -1.10 -10.17 8.55
C PHE A 146 -2.19 -10.06 7.48
N LYS A 147 -1.92 -9.36 6.37
CA LYS A 147 -2.84 -9.22 5.23
C LYS A 147 -3.19 -10.59 4.63
N ILE A 148 -2.20 -11.48 4.46
CA ILE A 148 -2.41 -12.84 3.94
C ILE A 148 -3.32 -13.64 4.88
N ARG A 149 -3.06 -13.64 6.19
CA ARG A 149 -3.94 -14.34 7.15
C ARG A 149 -5.37 -13.82 7.13
N GLY A 150 -5.56 -12.51 6.98
CA GLY A 150 -6.89 -11.91 6.86
C GLY A 150 -7.62 -12.36 5.58
N SER A 151 -6.90 -12.44 4.46
CA SER A 151 -7.45 -12.94 3.19
C SER A 151 -7.85 -14.41 3.28
N ASP A 152 -7.02 -15.25 3.92
CA ASP A 152 -7.34 -16.68 4.12
C ASP A 152 -8.62 -16.87 4.94
N LEU A 153 -8.83 -16.06 5.98
CA LEU A 153 -10.07 -16.09 6.77
C LEU A 153 -11.28 -15.73 5.93
N ALA A 154 -11.22 -14.65 5.16
CA ALA A 154 -12.30 -14.21 4.28
C ALA A 154 -12.65 -15.27 3.22
N ILE A 155 -11.66 -15.94 2.62
CA ILE A 155 -11.87 -17.03 1.67
C ILE A 155 -12.57 -18.21 2.35
N ARG A 156 -12.14 -18.60 3.56
CA ARG A 156 -12.77 -19.70 4.31
C ARG A 156 -14.23 -19.39 4.64
N GLU A 157 -14.53 -18.17 5.07
CA GLU A 157 -15.92 -17.74 5.31
C GLU A 157 -16.78 -17.84 4.06
N GLN A 158 -16.28 -17.38 2.90
CA GLN A 158 -16.99 -17.50 1.63
C GLN A 158 -17.23 -18.96 1.22
N LEU A 159 -16.27 -19.87 1.47
CA LEU A 159 -16.42 -21.30 1.18
C LEU A 159 -17.45 -21.97 2.10
N LEU A 160 -17.55 -21.58 3.35
CA LEU A 160 -18.54 -22.08 4.31
C LEU A 160 -19.96 -21.59 4.01
N TRP A 161 -20.08 -20.41 3.38
CA TRP A 161 -21.37 -19.80 3.01
C TRP A 161 -21.90 -20.23 1.64
N ARG A 162 -21.25 -21.13 0.90
CA ARG A 162 -21.83 -21.68 -0.31
C ARG A 162 -23.06 -22.50 0.05
N PRO A 163 -24.29 -22.14 -0.43
CA PRO A 163 -25.45 -23.01 -0.27
C PRO A 163 -25.13 -24.37 -0.88
N ARG A 164 -25.37 -25.46 -0.16
CA ARG A 164 -25.30 -26.81 -0.72
C ARG A 164 -26.22 -26.83 -1.93
N PRO A 165 -25.79 -27.33 -3.11
CA PRO A 165 -26.71 -27.56 -4.21
C PRO A 165 -27.86 -28.44 -3.71
N ALA A 166 -29.08 -28.01 -3.96
CA ALA A 166 -30.26 -28.81 -3.66
C ALA A 166 -30.10 -30.16 -4.38
N ALA A 167 -30.27 -31.26 -3.63
CA ALA A 167 -30.24 -32.63 -4.14
C ALA A 167 -31.42 -32.89 -5.05
#